data_d1448b3480d05c7e640807d784643219
#
_entry.id   d1448b3480d05c7e640807d784643219
#
_cell.length_a   1.000
_cell.length_b   1.000
_cell.length_c   1.000
_cell.angle_alpha   90.00
_cell.angle_beta   90.00
_cell.angle_gamma   90.00
#
_symmetry.space_group_name_H-M   'P 1'
#
loop_
_entity.id
_entity.type
_entity.pdbx_description
1 polymer ?
#
loop_
_entity_poly.entity_id
_entity_poly.type
_entity_poly.pdbx_seq_one_letter_code
_entity_poly.pdbx_strand_id
1 'polypeptide(L)'
;MNAIQKGFTLIELMIVIAIIGILAAIALPMYGDYISEAQMTRVAGEMAGRKTIVDAAIFKGRGIVIGDETKKENTDTLAFAKGADGATVAISNLVEATLVPGTVSKFGTTPDAATAAGKLVLTMGNTANAAIRGTTITYDRDTNGNWTCTVDPADAEGWKSKFMPQGCTATAATP
;
A
#
# COMPACT_ATOMS: atom_id res chain seq x y z
N MET A 1 -53.45 -33.04 -16.71
CA MET A 1 -52.80 -33.23 -15.39
C MET A 1 -52.41 -31.85 -14.89
N ASN A 2 -53.08 -31.31 -13.88
CA ASN A 2 -52.76 -30.01 -13.32
C ASN A 2 -51.64 -30.18 -12.28
N ALA A 3 -50.44 -29.64 -12.59
CA ALA A 3 -49.37 -29.61 -11.64
C ALA A 3 -49.75 -28.65 -10.49
N ILE A 4 -49.79 -29.13 -9.27
CA ILE A 4 -50.03 -28.31 -8.07
C ILE A 4 -48.74 -27.52 -7.83
N GLN A 5 -48.72 -26.22 -8.15
CA GLN A 5 -47.65 -25.33 -7.76
C GLN A 5 -47.68 -25.16 -6.24
N LYS A 6 -46.61 -25.65 -5.59
CA LYS A 6 -46.38 -25.37 -4.16
C LYS A 6 -45.78 -23.96 -4.06
N GLY A 7 -46.52 -23.05 -3.47
CA GLY A 7 -46.02 -21.70 -3.16
C GLY A 7 -45.19 -21.69 -1.89
N PHE A 8 -44.21 -20.78 -1.82
CA PHE A 8 -43.45 -20.51 -0.62
C PHE A 8 -44.35 -19.86 0.45
N THR A 9 -44.20 -20.26 1.70
CA THR A 9 -44.89 -19.61 2.80
C THR A 9 -44.19 -18.32 3.21
N LEU A 10 -44.97 -17.33 3.68
CA LEU A 10 -44.43 -16.06 4.14
C LEU A 10 -43.48 -16.26 5.32
N ILE A 11 -43.76 -17.21 6.19
CA ILE A 11 -42.89 -17.51 7.35
C ILE A 11 -41.57 -18.14 6.94
N GLU A 12 -41.52 -18.99 5.92
CA GLU A 12 -40.25 -19.52 5.40
C GLU A 12 -39.35 -18.42 4.88
N LEU A 13 -39.90 -17.44 4.18
CA LEU A 13 -39.15 -16.31 3.70
C LEU A 13 -38.64 -15.44 4.87
N MET A 14 -39.48 -15.19 5.88
CA MET A 14 -39.07 -14.39 7.05
C MET A 14 -37.93 -15.03 7.85
N ILE A 15 -37.95 -16.34 8.04
CA ILE A 15 -36.88 -17.04 8.75
C ILE A 15 -35.58 -16.94 7.97
N VAL A 16 -35.59 -17.12 6.65
CA VAL A 16 -34.40 -17.04 5.79
C VAL A 16 -33.73 -15.66 5.86
N ILE A 17 -34.53 -14.58 5.69
CA ILE A 17 -33.95 -13.22 5.77
C ILE A 17 -33.43 -12.89 7.18
N ALA A 18 -34.08 -13.40 8.23
CA ALA A 18 -33.61 -13.22 9.61
C ALA A 18 -32.24 -13.89 9.83
N ILE A 19 -32.06 -15.13 9.35
CA ILE A 19 -30.78 -15.84 9.46
C ILE A 19 -29.69 -15.14 8.64
N ILE A 20 -30.00 -14.75 7.39
CA ILE A 20 -29.05 -14.01 6.54
C ILE A 20 -28.65 -12.71 7.22
N GLY A 21 -29.59 -11.97 7.82
CA GLY A 21 -29.30 -10.72 8.52
C GLY A 21 -28.33 -10.91 9.69
N ILE A 22 -28.52 -11.95 10.49
CA ILE A 22 -27.62 -12.27 11.62
C ILE A 22 -26.21 -12.63 11.10
N LEU A 23 -26.14 -13.49 10.09
CA LEU A 23 -24.84 -13.89 9.52
C LEU A 23 -24.11 -12.71 8.87
N ALA A 24 -24.82 -11.87 8.13
CA ALA A 24 -24.25 -10.69 7.48
C ALA A 24 -23.71 -9.67 8.51
N ALA A 25 -24.40 -9.47 9.63
CA ALA A 25 -23.96 -8.55 10.69
C ALA A 25 -22.57 -8.90 11.24
N ILE A 26 -22.22 -10.17 11.27
CA ILE A 26 -20.90 -10.65 11.71
C ILE A 26 -19.90 -10.68 10.56
N ALA A 27 -20.32 -11.11 9.38
CA ALA A 27 -19.43 -11.34 8.25
C ALA A 27 -18.88 -10.03 7.62
N LEU A 28 -19.71 -8.98 7.51
CA LEU A 28 -19.31 -7.74 6.85
C LEU A 28 -18.11 -7.04 7.52
N PRO A 29 -18.05 -6.83 8.84
CA PRO A 29 -16.88 -6.22 9.46
C PRO A 29 -15.64 -7.09 9.34
N MET A 30 -15.77 -8.41 9.43
CA MET A 30 -14.63 -9.32 9.24
C MET A 30 -14.08 -9.28 7.82
N TYR A 31 -14.97 -9.17 6.83
CA TYR A 31 -14.56 -9.04 5.43
C TYR A 31 -13.82 -7.72 5.17
N GLY A 32 -14.29 -6.61 5.74
CA GLY A 32 -13.60 -5.33 5.66
C GLY A 32 -12.18 -5.37 6.25
N ASP A 33 -12.01 -6.04 7.37
CA ASP A 33 -10.72 -6.26 8.00
C ASP A 33 -9.78 -7.10 7.11
N TYR A 34 -10.27 -8.19 6.56
CA TYR A 34 -9.50 -9.04 5.63
C TYR A 34 -9.02 -8.27 4.39
N ILE A 35 -9.89 -7.45 3.81
CA ILE A 35 -9.52 -6.62 2.67
C ILE A 35 -8.44 -5.60 3.04
N SER A 36 -8.52 -4.98 4.21
CA SER A 36 -7.52 -4.02 4.68
C SER A 36 -6.14 -4.67 4.86
N GLU A 37 -6.08 -5.84 5.47
CA GLU A 37 -4.87 -6.63 5.64
C GLU A 37 -4.26 -7.05 4.29
N ALA A 38 -5.10 -7.54 3.37
CA ALA A 38 -4.67 -7.93 2.03
C ALA A 38 -4.10 -6.75 1.23
N GLN A 39 -4.72 -5.57 1.33
CA GLN A 39 -4.25 -4.35 0.66
C GLN A 39 -2.90 -3.89 1.21
N MET A 40 -2.72 -3.88 2.53
CA MET A 40 -1.44 -3.53 3.17
C MET A 40 -0.33 -4.51 2.77
N THR A 41 -0.60 -5.80 2.80
CA THR A 41 0.35 -6.84 2.39
C THR A 41 0.72 -6.71 0.91
N ARG A 42 -0.24 -6.43 0.04
CA ARG A 42 0.00 -6.21 -1.38
C ARG A 42 0.95 -5.03 -1.62
N VAL A 43 0.69 -3.88 -1.01
CA VAL A 43 1.54 -2.69 -1.16
C VAL A 43 2.95 -2.95 -0.62
N ALA A 44 3.08 -3.62 0.52
CA ALA A 44 4.38 -4.03 1.06
C ALA A 44 5.15 -4.95 0.09
N GLY A 45 4.48 -5.88 -0.58
CA GLY A 45 5.06 -6.75 -1.60
C GLY A 45 5.50 -5.98 -2.85
N GLU A 46 4.70 -5.03 -3.33
CA GLU A 46 5.06 -4.14 -4.44
C GLU A 46 6.32 -3.32 -4.11
N MET A 47 6.45 -2.87 -2.85
CA MET A 47 7.64 -2.15 -2.36
C MET A 47 8.88 -3.03 -2.26
N ALA A 48 8.74 -4.30 -1.92
CA ALA A 48 9.88 -5.22 -1.88
C ALA A 48 10.61 -5.30 -3.23
N GLY A 49 9.86 -5.30 -4.34
CA GLY A 49 10.44 -5.22 -5.68
C GLY A 49 11.21 -3.91 -5.94
N ARG A 50 10.74 -2.80 -5.37
CA ARG A 50 11.42 -1.49 -5.52
C ARG A 50 12.72 -1.42 -4.75
N LYS A 51 12.81 -2.01 -3.57
CA LYS A 51 14.06 -2.13 -2.81
C LYS A 51 15.15 -2.79 -3.66
N THR A 52 14.82 -3.85 -4.37
CA THR A 52 15.78 -4.56 -5.24
C THR A 52 16.31 -3.67 -6.36
N ILE A 53 15.46 -2.82 -6.95
CA ILE A 53 15.90 -1.87 -7.99
C ILE A 53 16.84 -0.82 -7.39
N VAL A 54 16.52 -0.31 -6.21
CA VAL A 54 17.38 0.64 -5.47
C VAL A 54 18.74 0.03 -5.19
N ASP A 55 18.77 -1.17 -4.61
CA ASP A 55 20.03 -1.86 -4.28
C ASP A 55 20.87 -2.14 -5.52
N ALA A 56 20.24 -2.57 -6.63
CA ALA A 56 20.93 -2.80 -7.89
C ALA A 56 21.50 -1.53 -8.49
N ALA A 57 20.82 -0.40 -8.39
CA ALA A 57 21.31 0.89 -8.88
C ALA A 57 22.49 1.38 -8.04
N ILE A 58 22.38 1.32 -6.72
CA ILE A 58 23.48 1.69 -5.80
C ILE A 58 24.71 0.81 -6.04
N PHE A 59 24.53 -0.50 -6.18
CA PHE A 59 25.64 -1.43 -6.46
C PHE A 59 26.36 -1.10 -7.78
N LYS A 60 25.63 -0.60 -8.78
CA LYS A 60 26.20 -0.18 -10.07
C LYS A 60 26.79 1.25 -10.03
N GLY A 61 26.77 1.93 -8.89
CA GLY A 61 27.18 3.33 -8.77
C GLY A 61 26.29 4.29 -9.58
N ARG A 62 25.02 3.95 -9.79
CA ARG A 62 24.05 4.73 -10.57
C ARG A 62 23.11 5.48 -9.64
N GLY A 63 22.77 6.71 -10.01
CA GLY A 63 21.74 7.49 -9.33
C GLY A 63 20.34 6.89 -9.58
N ILE A 64 19.37 7.25 -8.73
CA ILE A 64 17.99 6.83 -8.85
C ILE A 64 17.12 8.05 -9.12
N VAL A 65 16.37 8.00 -10.21
CA VAL A 65 15.38 9.02 -10.58
C VAL A 65 13.98 8.43 -10.38
N ILE A 66 13.11 9.22 -9.79
CA ILE A 66 11.71 8.84 -9.55
C ILE A 66 10.84 9.51 -10.61
N GLY A 67 10.02 8.71 -11.27
CA GLY A 67 9.11 9.16 -12.31
C GLY A 67 9.67 9.11 -13.71
N ASP A 68 8.96 9.78 -14.64
CA ASP A 68 9.32 9.88 -16.05
C ASP A 68 10.17 11.15 -16.31
N GLU A 69 10.99 11.55 -15.35
CA GLU A 69 11.96 12.59 -15.63
C GLU A 69 12.98 12.07 -16.64
N THR A 70 13.33 12.90 -17.60
CA THR A 70 14.25 12.59 -18.69
C THR A 70 15.45 11.85 -18.12
N LYS A 71 15.59 10.60 -18.57
CA LYS A 71 16.64 9.67 -18.15
C LYS A 71 17.99 10.36 -18.24
N LYS A 72 18.53 10.77 -17.09
CA LYS A 72 19.90 11.32 -17.04
C LYS A 72 20.88 10.18 -17.26
N GLU A 73 21.95 10.46 -17.97
CA GLU A 73 23.04 9.51 -18.12
C GLU A 73 23.49 9.01 -16.75
N ASN A 74 23.64 7.70 -16.60
CA ASN A 74 23.99 7.04 -15.31
C ASN A 74 22.91 7.02 -14.21
N THR A 75 21.63 7.11 -14.56
CA THR A 75 20.53 6.94 -13.58
C THR A 75 19.65 5.75 -13.94
N ASP A 76 19.20 5.03 -12.92
CA ASP A 76 18.12 4.03 -13.03
C ASP A 76 16.79 4.67 -12.59
N THR A 77 15.77 4.45 -13.37
CA THR A 77 14.44 5.00 -13.09
C THR A 77 13.66 4.06 -12.18
N LEU A 78 13.30 4.54 -11.00
CA LEU A 78 12.24 3.90 -10.23
C LEU A 78 10.92 4.25 -10.91
N ALA A 79 10.51 3.41 -11.86
CA ALA A 79 9.24 3.62 -12.55
C ALA A 79 8.09 3.36 -11.57
N PHE A 80 7.41 4.43 -11.23
CA PHE A 80 6.04 4.42 -10.75
C PHE A 80 5.17 4.62 -11.99
N ALA A 81 4.01 3.98 -12.10
CA ALA A 81 3.17 4.11 -13.28
C ALA A 81 2.82 5.59 -13.54
N LYS A 82 2.77 5.99 -14.81
CA LYS A 82 2.48 7.36 -15.25
C LYS A 82 0.98 7.64 -15.17
N GLY A 83 0.57 8.75 -14.55
CA GLY A 83 -0.81 9.23 -14.60
C GLY A 83 -1.19 9.75 -15.97
N ALA A 84 -2.49 9.81 -16.23
CA ALA A 84 -3.04 10.32 -17.48
C ALA A 84 -2.71 11.80 -17.74
N ASP A 85 -2.35 12.55 -16.70
CA ASP A 85 -1.98 13.96 -16.70
C ASP A 85 -0.45 14.20 -16.82
N GLY A 86 0.35 13.13 -16.94
CA GLY A 86 1.80 13.23 -17.00
C GLY A 86 2.49 13.39 -15.65
N ALA A 87 1.72 13.44 -14.54
CA ALA A 87 2.27 13.47 -13.19
C ALA A 87 2.82 12.10 -12.77
N THR A 88 3.74 12.09 -11.83
CA THR A 88 4.29 10.87 -11.23
C THR A 88 3.20 10.12 -10.50
N VAL A 89 3.00 8.84 -10.81
CA VAL A 89 1.88 8.07 -10.33
C VAL A 89 2.29 6.96 -9.42
N ALA A 90 1.40 6.67 -8.51
CA ALA A 90 1.49 5.61 -7.54
C ALA A 90 1.80 4.23 -8.16
N ILE A 91 2.54 3.42 -7.42
CA ILE A 91 2.89 2.04 -7.74
C ILE A 91 1.62 1.18 -7.87
N SER A 92 0.56 1.59 -7.19
CA SER A 92 -0.68 0.84 -7.03
C SER A 92 -1.87 1.80 -6.99
N ASN A 93 -3.03 1.34 -7.42
CA ASN A 93 -4.30 2.06 -7.22
C ASN A 93 -4.71 2.21 -5.74
N LEU A 94 -3.97 1.61 -4.83
CA LEU A 94 -4.17 1.69 -3.38
C LEU A 94 -3.37 2.81 -2.72
N VAL A 95 -2.43 3.42 -3.43
CA VAL A 95 -1.52 4.43 -2.91
C VAL A 95 -1.86 5.78 -3.53
N GLU A 96 -1.83 6.82 -2.72
CA GLU A 96 -1.97 8.18 -3.23
C GLU A 96 -0.78 8.57 -4.10
N ALA A 97 -1.05 9.25 -5.22
CA ALA A 97 -0.03 9.69 -6.18
C ALA A 97 0.90 10.79 -5.62
N THR A 98 0.74 11.16 -4.38
CA THR A 98 1.56 12.14 -3.71
C THR A 98 2.84 11.48 -3.18
N LEU A 99 3.76 11.22 -4.09
CA LEU A 99 5.16 11.27 -3.69
C LEU A 99 5.40 12.73 -3.32
N VAL A 100 5.33 13.03 -2.03
CA VAL A 100 5.63 14.38 -1.55
C VAL A 100 7.04 14.73 -2.03
N PRO A 101 7.20 15.76 -2.87
CA PRO A 101 8.53 16.21 -3.29
C PRO A 101 9.34 16.51 -2.03
N GLY A 102 10.37 15.72 -1.75
CA GLY A 102 11.18 15.84 -0.53
C GLY A 102 11.15 14.64 0.41
N THR A 103 10.17 13.72 0.32
CA THR A 103 10.11 12.52 1.16
C THR A 103 10.67 11.28 0.47
N VAL A 104 10.86 11.30 -0.83
CA VAL A 104 11.76 10.34 -1.48
C VAL A 104 13.15 10.89 -1.31
N SER A 105 13.72 10.59 -0.18
CA SER A 105 15.01 11.10 0.19
C SER A 105 16.05 10.56 -0.76
N LYS A 106 16.56 11.42 -1.57
CA LYS A 106 17.91 11.48 -2.09
C LYS A 106 18.70 10.16 -2.04
N PHE A 107 18.26 9.15 -2.75
CA PHE A 107 19.22 8.26 -3.36
C PHE A 107 19.92 9.15 -4.39
N GLY A 108 21.19 9.49 -4.21
CA GLY A 108 21.86 10.56 -4.91
C GLY A 108 21.54 10.64 -6.41
N THR A 109 21.13 11.79 -6.86
CA THR A 109 20.82 12.07 -8.29
C THR A 109 22.06 12.25 -9.13
N THR A 110 23.26 12.18 -8.52
CA THR A 110 24.56 12.26 -9.20
C THR A 110 25.40 11.06 -8.81
N PRO A 111 26.25 10.53 -9.73
CA PRO A 111 27.13 9.39 -9.45
C PRO A 111 28.06 9.60 -8.24
N ASP A 112 28.43 10.84 -7.95
CA ASP A 112 29.31 11.20 -6.85
C ASP A 112 28.61 11.38 -5.50
N ALA A 113 27.27 11.39 -5.48
CA ALA A 113 26.44 11.60 -4.30
C ALA A 113 25.52 10.40 -4.01
N ALA A 114 25.90 9.19 -4.44
CA ALA A 114 25.20 7.96 -4.09
C ALA A 114 25.33 7.71 -2.58
N THR A 115 24.56 8.45 -1.78
CA THR A 115 24.38 8.08 -0.39
C THR A 115 23.69 6.74 -0.38
N ALA A 116 24.37 5.72 0.15
CA ALA A 116 23.81 4.37 0.28
C ALA A 116 22.53 4.34 1.14
N ALA A 117 22.24 5.42 1.84
CA ALA A 117 21.08 5.60 2.71
C ALA A 117 19.94 6.37 2.02
N GLY A 118 18.71 6.03 2.35
CA GLY A 118 17.52 6.72 1.81
C GLY A 118 16.22 6.09 2.28
N LYS A 119 15.10 6.74 1.92
CA LYS A 119 13.76 6.30 2.33
C LYS A 119 12.85 6.15 1.11
N LEU A 120 12.01 5.12 1.15
CA LEU A 120 10.85 4.98 0.27
C LEU A 120 9.61 5.16 1.14
N VAL A 121 8.81 6.16 0.86
CA VAL A 121 7.62 6.49 1.65
C VAL A 121 6.39 6.38 0.75
N LEU A 122 5.35 5.72 1.25
CA LEU A 122 4.07 5.54 0.58
C LEU A 122 2.93 5.87 1.53
N THR A 123 1.93 6.58 1.03
CA THR A 123 0.68 6.83 1.75
C THR A 123 -0.45 6.06 1.11
N MET A 124 -1.20 5.31 1.93
CA MET A 124 -2.38 4.59 1.50
C MET A 124 -3.51 5.58 1.21
N GLY A 125 -4.03 5.54 -0.01
CA GLY A 125 -5.04 6.49 -0.44
C GLY A 125 -5.88 5.94 -1.57
N ASN A 126 -6.42 6.82 -2.42
CA ASN A 126 -7.14 6.46 -3.63
C ASN A 126 -8.24 5.41 -3.38
N THR A 127 -8.09 4.18 -3.86
CA THR A 127 -9.07 3.09 -3.68
C THR A 127 -8.82 2.21 -2.44
N ALA A 128 -7.91 2.62 -1.55
CA ALA A 128 -7.67 1.91 -0.30
C ALA A 128 -8.91 1.90 0.61
N ASN A 129 -9.07 0.82 1.37
CA ASN A 129 -10.14 0.71 2.35
C ASN A 129 -10.05 1.87 3.37
N ALA A 130 -11.19 2.37 3.82
CA ALA A 130 -11.27 3.49 4.75
C ALA A 130 -10.46 3.25 6.05
N ALA A 131 -10.40 2.01 6.52
CA ALA A 131 -9.69 1.63 7.74
C ALA A 131 -8.15 1.79 7.67
N ILE A 132 -7.59 1.93 6.46
CA ILE A 132 -6.13 2.06 6.24
C ILE A 132 -5.76 3.30 5.41
N ARG A 133 -6.74 4.08 5.01
CA ARG A 133 -6.50 5.30 4.24
C ARG A 133 -5.77 6.32 5.11
N GLY A 134 -4.77 6.99 4.55
CA GLY A 134 -3.89 7.91 5.27
C GLY A 134 -2.70 7.22 5.94
N THR A 135 -2.72 5.90 6.12
CA THR A 135 -1.58 5.16 6.68
C THR A 135 -0.35 5.32 5.80
N THR A 136 0.78 5.62 6.41
CA THR A 136 2.06 5.77 5.71
C THR A 136 2.97 4.57 5.98
N ILE A 137 3.51 3.98 4.93
CA ILE A 137 4.50 2.91 4.99
C ILE A 137 5.85 3.49 4.59
N THR A 138 6.85 3.38 5.44
CA THR A 138 8.21 3.86 5.20
C THR A 138 9.20 2.70 5.21
N TYR A 139 9.95 2.57 4.13
CA TYR A 139 11.13 1.71 4.06
C TYR A 139 12.38 2.59 4.13
N ASP A 140 13.16 2.42 5.17
CA ASP A 140 14.38 3.17 5.43
C ASP A 140 15.60 2.26 5.17
N ARG A 141 16.51 2.73 4.32
CA ARG A 141 17.77 2.05 4.01
C ARG A 141 18.91 2.77 4.70
N ASP A 142 19.64 2.06 5.53
CA ASP A 142 20.84 2.60 6.18
C ASP A 142 22.07 2.62 5.23
N THR A 143 23.17 3.20 5.69
CA THR A 143 24.44 3.27 4.95
C THR A 143 25.09 1.90 4.74
N ASN A 144 24.72 0.89 5.53
CA ASN A 144 25.21 -0.48 5.43
C ASN A 144 24.38 -1.34 4.47
N GLY A 145 23.28 -0.79 3.96
CA GLY A 145 22.38 -1.49 3.04
C GLY A 145 21.24 -2.25 3.72
N ASN A 146 21.05 -2.10 5.02
CA ASN A 146 19.94 -2.75 5.71
C ASN A 146 18.65 -1.95 5.51
N TRP A 147 17.58 -2.67 5.27
CA TRP A 147 16.25 -2.09 5.13
C TRP A 147 15.41 -2.32 6.38
N THR A 148 14.83 -1.27 6.89
CA THR A 148 13.83 -1.31 7.96
C THR A 148 12.48 -0.82 7.42
N CYS A 149 11.39 -1.40 7.93
CA CYS A 149 10.04 -1.04 7.54
C CYS A 149 9.29 -0.51 8.76
N THR A 150 8.73 0.68 8.63
CA THR A 150 7.86 1.28 9.65
C THR A 150 6.52 1.67 9.04
N VAL A 151 5.46 1.56 9.83
CA VAL A 151 4.10 1.94 9.45
C VAL A 151 3.58 2.95 10.45
N ASP A 152 3.12 4.08 9.91
CA ASP A 152 2.45 5.12 10.67
C ASP A 152 0.97 5.15 10.28
N PRO A 153 0.07 4.78 11.19
CA PRO A 153 -1.37 4.80 10.95
C PRO A 153 -2.03 6.17 11.20
N ALA A 154 -1.26 7.24 11.42
CA ALA A 154 -1.65 8.53 12.01
C ALA A 154 -3.07 9.02 11.68
N ASP A 155 -3.52 8.91 10.44
CA ASP A 155 -4.82 9.45 9.99
C ASP A 155 -5.88 8.37 9.76
N ALA A 156 -5.59 7.11 10.03
CA ALA A 156 -6.51 6.01 9.77
C ALA A 156 -7.34 5.66 11.01
N GLU A 157 -8.53 6.25 11.16
CA GLU A 157 -9.43 6.03 12.30
C GLU A 157 -9.81 4.56 12.53
N GLY A 158 -9.78 3.75 11.48
CA GLY A 158 -10.12 2.31 11.54
C GLY A 158 -8.93 1.37 11.67
N TRP A 159 -7.73 1.88 11.91
CA TRP A 159 -6.52 1.08 11.98
C TRP A 159 -6.57 0.02 13.07
N LYS A 160 -6.08 -1.17 12.73
CA LYS A 160 -5.90 -2.30 13.67
C LYS A 160 -4.51 -2.89 13.47
N SER A 161 -3.86 -3.28 14.57
CA SER A 161 -2.50 -3.85 14.55
C SER A 161 -2.35 -5.08 13.63
N LYS A 162 -3.42 -5.82 13.39
CA LYS A 162 -3.43 -6.97 12.47
C LYS A 162 -3.25 -6.59 10.99
N PHE A 163 -3.42 -5.31 10.63
CA PHE A 163 -3.17 -4.82 9.27
C PHE A 163 -1.68 -4.59 8.99
N MET A 164 -0.83 -4.72 10.03
CA MET A 164 0.60 -4.54 9.92
C MET A 164 1.22 -5.58 8.96
N PRO A 165 1.92 -5.16 7.88
CA PRO A 165 2.62 -6.10 7.03
C PRO A 165 3.75 -6.81 7.78
N GLN A 166 4.03 -8.05 7.40
CA GLN A 166 5.13 -8.80 8.00
C GLN A 166 6.47 -8.09 7.78
N GLY A 167 7.27 -8.04 8.84
CA GLY A 167 8.58 -7.38 8.82
C GLY A 167 8.54 -5.86 8.98
N CYS A 168 7.36 -5.28 9.16
CA CYS A 168 7.21 -3.88 9.52
C CYS A 168 6.91 -3.71 11.03
N THR A 169 7.29 -2.56 11.56
CA THR A 169 7.00 -2.14 12.94
C THR A 169 6.17 -0.86 12.92
N ALA A 170 5.35 -0.64 13.94
CA ALA A 170 4.68 0.65 14.08
C ALA A 170 5.72 1.74 14.36
N THR A 171 5.57 2.91 13.75
CA THR A 171 6.24 4.12 14.26
C THR A 171 5.76 4.31 15.70
N ALA A 172 6.70 4.53 16.63
CA ALA A 172 6.32 4.92 17.98
C ALA A 172 5.46 6.18 17.85
N ALA A 173 4.20 6.09 18.31
CA ALA A 173 3.35 7.27 18.41
C ALA A 173 4.15 8.32 19.20
N THR A 174 4.46 9.44 18.60
CA THR A 174 4.99 10.60 19.32
C THR A 174 3.88 11.02 20.29
N PRO A 175 4.13 11.09 21.59
CA PRO A 175 3.10 11.43 22.57
C PRO A 175 2.56 12.84 22.36
#